data_2d0036980fd7c74049a9c5767d4ddb98
#
_entry.id   2d0036980fd7c74049a9c5767d4ddb98
#
_cell.length_a   1.000
_cell.length_b   1.000
_cell.length_c   1.000
_cell.angle_alpha   90.00
_cell.angle_beta   90.00
_cell.angle_gamma   90.00
#
_symmetry.space_group_name_H-M   'P 1'
#
loop_
_entity.id
_entity.type
_entity.pdbx_description
1 polymer ?
#
loop_
_entity_poly.entity_id
_entity_poly.type
_entity_poly.pdbx_seq_one_letter_code
_entity_poly.pdbx_strand_id
1 'polypeptide(L)'
;MTSAASEWPLANTQHGMLVAFGEFLKQHGLIDGLMRVPVPQRTRQFAPQTKLVEFLAGIMSGIEHLEDLNDGPRPLVKDPVVAQAWGQIGFAHYSSVSRTLETCTDETVAAVEQAINEFSRPFVASVVHDLLRRGEALVYDFDLTGQAVSSTSTTYPGVAFGWMNDRIKLGYQLARVCLSPQPQERLWLAGFHHPGDTVSATCLRELVHAAEAQTQVRPRRRTELVQQRIEAQQEVVTRTQRLVRQHAEKLDRLHQTQTTLIGKIYHTEALQKGAIPSGKMAHLKTQVAGWRKRLPRLATQITTAARVLAKHQARLHEQEAALVELQAWHAQLEADNRTNPDPPTYVEARMDAGFVSGEHLTWLLEMGYCPNTKAPNDRTTTALRTRLSTKTRWVPVGANADMTAWGNYFLHGCPFPLTVALERFKVGRAYKYATLIYYRDEGVFPTLPVWFHHYNERQTIEAGNKEMKGTFFVQHLMSRSPAGIRLQVLFTGLAANAVRGCVPWLQRCAPKPTPKLTRALNSPKQLVHVAANAAALVQRTLCGTALQFAPDSPFPGVTLFLAGVPAFQLALGFNQPYEFASG
;
A
#
# COMPACT_ATOMS: atom_id res chain seq x y z
N MET A 1 -17.50 59.54 24.21
CA MET A 1 -16.48 58.52 24.48
C MET A 1 -16.21 57.75 23.22
N THR A 2 -15.28 58.23 22.39
CA THR A 2 -14.79 57.55 21.19
C THR A 2 -13.93 56.37 21.64
N SER A 3 -14.45 55.16 21.54
CA SER A 3 -13.72 53.94 21.72
C SER A 3 -12.60 53.90 20.66
N ALA A 4 -11.34 54.03 21.08
CA ALA A 4 -10.22 53.74 20.25
C ALA A 4 -10.31 52.24 19.88
N ALA A 5 -10.84 51.98 18.68
CA ALA A 5 -10.68 50.68 18.05
C ALA A 5 -9.17 50.44 17.98
N SER A 6 -8.65 49.52 18.80
CA SER A 6 -7.25 49.10 18.72
C SER A 6 -7.03 48.58 17.30
N GLU A 7 -6.38 49.41 16.46
CA GLU A 7 -5.97 48.99 15.13
C GLU A 7 -4.97 47.82 15.30
N TRP A 8 -5.44 46.64 14.98
CA TRP A 8 -4.57 45.46 14.93
C TRP A 8 -3.55 45.65 13.82
N PRO A 9 -2.26 45.46 14.08
CA PRO A 9 -1.22 45.74 13.10
C PRO A 9 -1.41 44.86 11.86
N LEU A 10 -1.36 45.53 10.71
CA LEU A 10 -1.26 44.88 9.40
C LEU A 10 0.16 44.34 9.22
N ALA A 11 0.27 43.10 8.76
CA ALA A 11 1.54 42.46 8.49
C ALA A 11 1.58 41.95 7.04
N ASN A 12 2.72 42.11 6.38
CA ASN A 12 2.94 41.65 5.02
C ASN A 12 3.52 40.23 5.02
N THR A 13 3.09 39.42 4.06
CA THR A 13 3.67 38.10 3.77
C THR A 13 3.84 37.92 2.27
N GLN A 14 4.85 37.16 1.87
CA GLN A 14 5.00 36.68 0.50
C GLN A 14 4.29 35.33 0.27
N HIS A 15 3.61 34.80 1.29
CA HIS A 15 3.11 33.43 1.34
C HIS A 15 1.63 33.38 1.79
N GLY A 16 0.75 34.11 1.11
CA GLY A 16 -0.64 34.30 1.52
C GLY A 16 -1.37 32.99 1.79
N MET A 17 -1.45 32.06 0.82
CA MET A 17 -2.18 30.81 1.04
C MET A 17 -1.48 29.89 2.05
N LEU A 18 -0.16 30.00 2.22
CA LEU A 18 0.56 29.24 3.23
C LEU A 18 0.18 29.67 4.65
N VAL A 19 -0.17 30.95 4.85
CA VAL A 19 -0.79 31.42 6.10
C VAL A 19 -2.12 30.70 6.34
N ALA A 20 -2.97 30.61 5.30
CA ALA A 20 -4.25 29.90 5.41
C ALA A 20 -4.05 28.40 5.73
N PHE A 21 -3.09 27.75 5.09
CA PHE A 21 -2.76 26.34 5.41
C PHE A 21 -2.32 26.18 6.88
N GLY A 22 -1.48 27.07 7.39
CA GLY A 22 -1.04 27.03 8.78
C GLY A 22 -2.20 27.19 9.77
N GLU A 23 -3.09 28.16 9.53
CA GLU A 23 -4.28 28.36 10.37
C GLU A 23 -5.22 27.14 10.31
N PHE A 24 -5.42 26.52 9.12
CA PHE A 24 -6.21 25.30 8.97
C PHE A 24 -5.61 24.12 9.79
N LEU A 25 -4.33 23.85 9.62
CA LEU A 25 -3.65 22.76 10.31
C LEU A 25 -3.61 22.97 11.84
N LYS A 26 -3.43 24.21 12.28
CA LYS A 26 -3.46 24.58 13.70
C LYS A 26 -4.84 24.37 14.30
N GLN A 27 -5.91 24.84 13.64
CA GLN A 27 -7.29 24.67 14.10
C GLN A 27 -7.71 23.20 14.25
N HIS A 28 -7.14 22.32 13.42
CA HIS A 28 -7.43 20.89 13.46
C HIS A 28 -6.41 20.08 14.29
N GLY A 29 -5.57 20.77 15.10
CA GLY A 29 -4.72 20.15 16.12
C GLY A 29 -3.44 19.50 15.60
N LEU A 30 -3.13 19.55 14.28
CA LEU A 30 -1.90 18.94 13.76
C LEU A 30 -0.64 19.57 14.33
N ILE A 31 -0.60 20.90 14.41
CA ILE A 31 0.58 21.60 14.93
C ILE A 31 0.85 21.19 16.38
N ASP A 32 -0.18 21.15 17.20
CA ASP A 32 -0.07 20.70 18.60
C ASP A 32 0.39 19.24 18.68
N GLY A 33 -0.07 18.38 17.78
CA GLY A 33 0.39 17.00 17.64
C GLY A 33 1.89 16.93 17.36
N LEU A 34 2.35 17.67 16.36
CA LEU A 34 3.77 17.71 15.96
C LEU A 34 4.66 18.30 17.06
N MET A 35 4.17 19.28 17.83
CA MET A 35 4.93 19.87 18.95
C MET A 35 5.14 18.90 20.11
N ARG A 36 4.43 17.79 20.21
CA ARG A 36 4.61 16.72 21.21
C ARG A 36 5.54 15.60 20.76
N VAL A 37 5.95 15.58 19.49
CA VAL A 37 6.80 14.52 18.93
C VAL A 37 8.16 14.47 19.65
N PRO A 38 8.63 13.30 20.11
CA PRO A 38 9.95 13.16 20.68
C PRO A 38 11.02 13.24 19.59
N VAL A 39 11.93 14.19 19.74
CA VAL A 39 13.10 14.33 18.86
C VAL A 39 14.35 14.35 19.74
N PRO A 40 15.35 13.47 19.55
CA PRO A 40 16.52 13.36 20.41
C PRO A 40 17.55 14.44 20.12
N GLN A 41 17.11 15.70 20.21
CA GLN A 41 17.94 16.90 19.97
C GLN A 41 17.65 17.94 21.06
N ARG A 42 18.70 18.57 21.58
CA ARG A 42 18.55 19.67 22.54
C ARG A 42 18.01 20.92 21.84
N THR A 43 17.05 21.58 22.50
CA THR A 43 16.59 22.90 22.11
C THR A 43 17.74 23.91 22.29
N ARG A 44 17.98 24.71 21.26
CA ARG A 44 18.85 25.90 21.30
C ARG A 44 17.97 27.13 21.12
N GLN A 45 18.03 27.76 19.93
CA GLN A 45 17.18 28.90 19.60
C GLN A 45 15.74 28.48 19.30
N PHE A 46 15.56 27.37 18.55
CA PHE A 46 14.25 26.81 18.19
C PHE A 46 14.16 25.35 18.66
N ALA A 47 12.98 24.96 19.10
CA ALA A 47 12.69 23.56 19.45
C ALA A 47 12.88 22.65 18.21
N PRO A 48 13.30 21.38 18.40
CA PRO A 48 13.38 20.44 17.28
C PRO A 48 12.04 20.28 16.54
N GLN A 49 10.93 20.31 17.27
CA GLN A 49 9.58 20.21 16.73
C GLN A 49 9.23 21.40 15.80
N THR A 50 9.66 22.62 16.13
CA THR A 50 9.50 23.79 15.27
C THR A 50 10.10 23.52 13.88
N LYS A 51 11.24 22.84 13.82
CA LYS A 51 11.91 22.50 12.56
C LYS A 51 11.17 21.44 11.75
N LEU A 52 10.45 20.51 12.41
CA LEU A 52 9.54 19.59 11.73
C LEU A 52 8.34 20.33 11.13
N VAL A 53 7.77 21.29 11.88
CA VAL A 53 6.69 22.15 11.38
C VAL A 53 7.16 22.99 10.21
N GLU A 54 8.34 23.58 10.28
CA GLU A 54 8.96 24.34 9.21
C GLU A 54 9.20 23.49 7.96
N PHE A 55 9.68 22.25 8.12
CA PHE A 55 9.87 21.31 7.03
C PHE A 55 8.54 21.00 6.31
N LEU A 56 7.47 20.77 7.06
CA LEU A 56 6.13 20.60 6.50
C LEU A 56 5.66 21.88 5.77
N ALA A 57 5.85 23.06 6.35
CA ALA A 57 5.51 24.33 5.72
C ALA A 57 6.27 24.53 4.41
N GLY A 58 7.56 24.18 4.37
CA GLY A 58 8.36 24.17 3.16
C GLY A 58 7.79 23.25 2.08
N ILE A 59 7.45 22.00 2.41
CA ILE A 59 6.80 21.06 1.47
C ILE A 59 5.49 21.67 0.93
N MET A 60 4.67 22.27 1.78
CA MET A 60 3.38 22.88 1.39
C MET A 60 3.54 24.21 0.65
N SER A 61 4.72 24.83 0.66
CA SER A 61 5.07 25.97 -0.20
C SER A 61 5.70 25.56 -1.53
N GLY A 62 5.96 24.24 -1.71
CA GLY A 62 6.52 23.69 -2.94
C GLY A 62 8.01 23.92 -3.09
N ILE A 63 8.79 23.85 -1.98
CA ILE A 63 10.26 23.86 -2.09
C ILE A 63 10.73 22.58 -2.78
N GLU A 64 11.73 22.72 -3.63
CA GLU A 64 12.36 21.61 -4.32
C GLU A 64 13.54 21.05 -3.52
N HIS A 65 14.27 21.93 -2.88
CA HIS A 65 15.41 21.62 -2.03
C HIS A 65 15.25 22.26 -0.66
N LEU A 66 15.86 21.65 0.36
CA LEU A 66 15.75 22.18 1.73
C LEU A 66 16.37 23.58 1.87
N GLU A 67 17.38 23.90 1.05
CA GLU A 67 18.04 25.21 1.00
C GLU A 67 17.08 26.33 0.60
N ASP A 68 16.02 26.03 -0.16
CA ASP A 68 15.02 27.01 -0.59
C ASP A 68 14.30 27.69 0.58
N LEU A 69 14.31 27.08 1.77
CA LEU A 69 13.80 27.70 3.00
C LEU A 69 14.48 29.04 3.31
N ASN A 70 15.77 29.18 2.96
CA ASN A 70 16.59 30.36 3.23
C ASN A 70 16.97 31.15 1.97
N ASP A 71 17.33 30.44 0.91
CA ASP A 71 18.03 31.00 -0.25
C ASP A 71 17.11 31.02 -1.50
N GLY A 72 15.88 30.54 -1.37
CA GLY A 72 14.88 30.62 -2.42
C GLY A 72 14.42 32.07 -2.70
N PRO A 73 13.67 32.29 -3.78
CA PRO A 73 13.17 33.64 -4.15
C PRO A 73 12.28 34.28 -3.06
N ARG A 74 11.69 33.46 -2.22
CA ARG A 74 10.82 33.86 -1.10
C ARG A 74 11.19 33.04 0.12
N PRO A 75 12.20 33.44 0.90
CA PRO A 75 12.71 32.64 2.00
C PRO A 75 11.73 32.63 3.19
N LEU A 76 11.25 31.43 3.53
CA LEU A 76 10.31 31.24 4.65
C LEU A 76 10.89 31.67 6.00
N VAL A 77 12.19 31.51 6.20
CA VAL A 77 12.86 31.91 7.45
C VAL A 77 12.71 33.41 7.75
N LYS A 78 12.50 34.23 6.72
CA LYS A 78 12.33 35.69 6.83
C LYS A 78 10.87 36.12 6.98
N ASP A 79 9.91 35.18 7.01
CA ASP A 79 8.49 35.51 7.08
C ASP A 79 7.89 35.14 8.46
N PRO A 80 7.90 36.08 9.42
CA PRO A 80 7.36 35.84 10.74
C PRO A 80 5.82 35.66 10.75
N VAL A 81 5.14 36.16 9.72
CA VAL A 81 3.67 36.05 9.58
C VAL A 81 3.28 34.61 9.32
N VAL A 82 4.02 33.93 8.44
CA VAL A 82 3.84 32.51 8.21
C VAL A 82 4.17 31.71 9.47
N ALA A 83 5.32 31.96 10.09
CA ALA A 83 5.70 31.24 11.31
C ALA A 83 4.60 31.33 12.38
N GLN A 84 4.04 32.52 12.63
CA GLN A 84 2.95 32.72 13.57
C GLN A 84 1.66 31.99 13.17
N ALA A 85 1.31 31.95 11.88
CA ALA A 85 0.16 31.20 11.38
C ALA A 85 0.30 29.68 11.64
N TRP A 86 1.54 29.21 11.60
CA TRP A 86 1.91 27.83 11.92
C TRP A 86 2.20 27.60 13.41
N GLY A 87 1.80 28.55 14.29
CA GLY A 87 1.97 28.43 15.73
C GLY A 87 3.41 28.53 16.23
N GLN A 88 4.32 29.09 15.41
CA GLN A 88 5.74 29.22 15.74
C GLN A 88 6.13 30.70 15.97
N ILE A 89 7.14 30.93 16.81
CA ILE A 89 7.70 32.27 17.04
C ILE A 89 8.60 32.73 15.88
N GLY A 90 9.09 31.81 15.08
CA GLY A 90 9.95 32.01 13.92
C GLY A 90 10.41 30.67 13.38
N PHE A 91 11.09 30.68 12.25
CA PHE A 91 11.66 29.54 11.59
C PHE A 91 13.19 29.52 11.70
N ALA A 92 13.77 28.34 11.59
CA ALA A 92 15.21 28.11 11.75
C ALA A 92 15.91 28.17 10.39
N HIS A 93 17.23 28.31 10.38
CA HIS A 93 18.02 28.13 9.17
C HIS A 93 17.93 26.70 8.66
N TYR A 94 17.82 26.48 7.34
CA TYR A 94 17.66 25.15 6.69
C TYR A 94 18.66 24.10 7.18
N SER A 95 19.93 24.51 7.45
CA SER A 95 20.95 23.61 7.99
C SER A 95 20.61 23.06 9.39
N SER A 96 19.79 23.81 10.15
CA SER A 96 19.28 23.34 11.44
C SER A 96 18.11 22.38 11.26
N VAL A 97 17.28 22.59 10.25
CA VAL A 97 16.24 21.63 9.83
C VAL A 97 16.89 20.34 9.36
N SER A 98 17.88 20.40 8.46
CA SER A 98 18.63 19.24 7.99
C SER A 98 19.20 18.42 9.15
N ARG A 99 19.92 19.08 10.08
CA ARG A 99 20.47 18.38 11.27
C ARG A 99 19.39 17.75 12.14
N THR A 100 18.22 18.36 12.23
CA THR A 100 17.11 17.76 12.99
C THR A 100 16.60 16.51 12.29
N LEU A 101 16.39 16.54 10.97
CA LEU A 101 15.98 15.35 10.19
C LEU A 101 17.01 14.21 10.29
N GLU A 102 18.29 14.54 10.37
CA GLU A 102 19.37 13.55 10.55
C GLU A 102 19.40 12.91 11.94
N THR A 103 18.90 13.60 12.97
CA THR A 103 18.83 13.08 14.36
C THR A 103 17.54 12.34 14.66
N CYS A 104 16.52 12.41 13.79
CA CYS A 104 15.27 11.69 13.97
C CYS A 104 15.48 10.17 14.00
N THR A 105 14.68 9.50 14.82
CA THR A 105 14.69 8.05 15.04
C THR A 105 13.39 7.41 14.53
N ASP A 106 13.32 6.08 14.59
CA ASP A 106 12.09 5.34 14.30
C ASP A 106 10.95 5.73 15.25
N GLU A 107 11.26 6.03 16.51
CA GLU A 107 10.29 6.54 17.48
C GLU A 107 9.77 7.93 17.06
N THR A 108 10.65 8.82 16.57
CA THR A 108 10.23 10.12 16.00
C THR A 108 9.28 9.93 14.83
N VAL A 109 9.61 9.02 13.90
CA VAL A 109 8.77 8.72 12.72
C VAL A 109 7.42 8.19 13.14
N ALA A 110 7.37 7.23 14.07
CA ALA A 110 6.11 6.66 14.57
C ALA A 110 5.23 7.72 15.27
N ALA A 111 5.83 8.61 16.06
CA ALA A 111 5.10 9.70 16.72
C ALA A 111 4.56 10.74 15.72
N VAL A 112 5.32 11.06 14.65
CA VAL A 112 4.83 11.93 13.54
C VAL A 112 3.69 11.24 12.80
N GLU A 113 3.83 9.96 12.49
CA GLU A 113 2.78 9.18 11.84
C GLU A 113 1.50 9.16 12.69
N GLN A 114 1.61 8.97 14.00
CA GLN A 114 0.48 9.04 14.92
C GLN A 114 -0.19 10.42 14.88
N ALA A 115 0.56 11.51 14.93
CA ALA A 115 0.01 12.87 14.87
C ALA A 115 -0.72 13.13 13.53
N ILE A 116 -0.16 12.64 12.42
CA ILE A 116 -0.79 12.71 11.08
C ILE A 116 -2.08 11.89 11.06
N ASN A 117 -2.08 10.72 11.63
CA ASN A 117 -3.24 9.83 11.67
C ASN A 117 -4.37 10.43 12.53
N GLU A 118 -4.04 11.01 13.70
CA GLU A 118 -5.01 11.71 14.55
C GLU A 118 -5.65 12.90 13.81
N PHE A 119 -4.84 13.69 13.10
CA PHE A 119 -5.32 14.80 12.28
C PHE A 119 -6.18 14.32 11.09
N SER A 120 -5.76 13.28 10.38
CA SER A 120 -6.40 12.80 9.16
C SER A 120 -7.69 12.03 9.41
N ARG A 121 -7.80 11.36 10.56
CA ARG A 121 -8.92 10.46 10.89
C ARG A 121 -10.31 11.07 10.70
N PRO A 122 -10.63 12.30 11.15
CA PRO A 122 -11.97 12.89 10.93
C PRO A 122 -12.30 13.07 9.45
N PHE A 123 -11.32 13.44 8.63
CA PHE A 123 -11.50 13.64 7.19
C PHE A 123 -11.68 12.29 6.46
N VAL A 124 -10.86 11.30 6.78
CA VAL A 124 -10.97 9.94 6.26
C VAL A 124 -12.32 9.34 6.64
N ALA A 125 -12.69 9.42 7.93
CA ALA A 125 -13.95 8.90 8.44
C ALA A 125 -15.16 9.55 7.76
N SER A 126 -15.14 10.87 7.51
CA SER A 126 -16.21 11.57 6.80
C SER A 126 -16.40 11.03 5.38
N VAL A 127 -15.30 10.87 4.63
CA VAL A 127 -15.34 10.33 3.25
C VAL A 127 -15.86 8.89 3.24
N VAL A 128 -15.32 8.04 4.13
CA VAL A 128 -15.72 6.64 4.26
C VAL A 128 -17.21 6.53 4.61
N HIS A 129 -17.65 7.29 5.63
CA HIS A 129 -19.05 7.30 6.05
C HIS A 129 -19.99 7.71 4.91
N ASP A 130 -19.61 8.76 4.15
CA ASP A 130 -20.42 9.21 3.02
C ASP A 130 -20.53 8.17 1.90
N LEU A 131 -19.45 7.45 1.60
CA LEU A 131 -19.45 6.34 0.63
C LEU A 131 -20.37 5.21 1.11
N LEU A 132 -20.19 4.75 2.34
CA LEU A 132 -20.98 3.66 2.91
C LEU A 132 -22.47 4.02 3.01
N ARG A 133 -22.80 5.26 3.41
CA ARG A 133 -24.18 5.74 3.48
C ARG A 133 -24.86 5.76 2.11
N ARG A 134 -24.12 5.99 1.03
CA ARG A 134 -24.62 5.92 -0.36
C ARG A 134 -24.67 4.49 -0.91
N GLY A 135 -24.20 3.49 -0.15
CA GLY A 135 -24.08 2.12 -0.62
C GLY A 135 -22.99 1.92 -1.67
N GLU A 136 -22.02 2.83 -1.72
CA GLU A 136 -20.91 2.77 -2.66
C GLU A 136 -19.78 1.90 -2.11
N ALA A 137 -19.01 1.30 -3.02
CA ALA A 137 -17.85 0.51 -2.68
C ALA A 137 -16.71 1.38 -2.11
N LEU A 138 -15.95 0.83 -1.16
CA LEU A 138 -14.64 1.38 -0.82
C LEU A 138 -13.61 0.83 -1.80
N VAL A 139 -13.10 1.68 -2.68
CA VAL A 139 -12.11 1.29 -3.69
C VAL A 139 -10.73 1.74 -3.25
N TYR A 140 -9.85 0.78 -2.96
CA TYR A 140 -8.45 1.03 -2.64
C TYR A 140 -7.58 0.82 -3.86
N ASP A 141 -6.84 1.85 -4.27
CA ASP A 141 -5.82 1.77 -5.31
C ASP A 141 -4.44 1.56 -4.69
N PHE A 142 -3.72 0.56 -5.20
CA PHE A 142 -2.36 0.22 -4.78
C PHE A 142 -1.38 0.51 -5.91
N ASP A 143 -0.23 1.10 -5.56
CA ASP A 143 0.82 1.40 -6.52
C ASP A 143 2.22 1.35 -5.89
N LEU A 144 3.23 1.04 -6.71
CA LEU A 144 4.64 1.08 -6.37
C LEU A 144 5.35 2.00 -7.34
N THR A 145 5.98 3.05 -6.84
CA THR A 145 6.64 4.05 -7.69
C THR A 145 8.10 4.23 -7.31
N GLY A 146 8.98 4.19 -8.31
CA GLY A 146 10.42 4.36 -8.09
C GLY A 146 10.80 5.82 -7.76
N GLN A 147 11.77 5.95 -6.86
CA GLN A 147 12.44 7.17 -6.44
C GLN A 147 13.95 6.97 -6.66
N ALA A 148 14.43 7.38 -7.84
CA ALA A 148 15.82 7.18 -8.23
C ALA A 148 16.74 8.21 -7.57
N VAL A 149 17.94 7.74 -7.20
CA VAL A 149 19.08 8.58 -6.82
C VAL A 149 20.17 8.48 -7.89
N SER A 150 21.24 9.25 -7.75
CA SER A 150 22.39 9.11 -8.65
C SER A 150 22.95 7.68 -8.59
N SER A 151 23.26 7.10 -9.75
CA SER A 151 23.78 5.73 -9.85
C SER A 151 25.13 5.53 -9.16
N THR A 152 25.84 6.62 -8.86
CA THR A 152 27.13 6.63 -8.15
C THR A 152 27.00 7.07 -6.70
N SER A 153 25.78 7.29 -6.20
CA SER A 153 25.58 7.75 -4.83
C SER A 153 25.90 6.66 -3.82
N THR A 154 26.73 7.00 -2.83
CA THR A 154 27.05 6.17 -1.67
C THR A 154 26.47 6.74 -0.38
N THR A 155 25.68 7.81 -0.46
CA THR A 155 25.24 8.60 0.70
C THR A 155 23.87 8.18 1.26
N TYR A 156 23.08 7.46 0.49
CA TYR A 156 21.73 7.06 0.90
C TYR A 156 21.72 5.60 1.39
N PRO A 157 21.41 5.36 2.67
CA PRO A 157 21.40 4.01 3.22
C PRO A 157 20.22 3.19 2.71
N GLY A 158 20.46 1.90 2.43
CA GLY A 158 19.40 0.99 2.01
C GLY A 158 18.90 1.17 0.57
N VAL A 159 19.60 1.96 -0.27
CA VAL A 159 19.31 1.99 -1.71
C VAL A 159 19.71 0.69 -2.39
N ALA A 160 18.94 0.29 -3.37
CA ALA A 160 19.22 -0.88 -4.21
C ALA A 160 18.93 -0.58 -5.68
N PHE A 161 19.53 -1.36 -6.58
CA PHE A 161 19.21 -1.30 -7.99
C PHE A 161 17.90 -2.04 -8.26
N GLY A 162 16.92 -1.34 -8.84
CA GLY A 162 15.64 -1.90 -9.18
C GLY A 162 15.02 -1.28 -10.43
N TRP A 163 13.91 -1.85 -10.86
CA TRP A 163 13.19 -1.41 -12.06
C TRP A 163 12.41 -0.12 -11.76
N MET A 164 12.78 0.97 -12.42
CA MET A 164 12.17 2.29 -12.23
C MET A 164 12.06 3.02 -13.57
N ASN A 165 10.82 3.36 -13.99
CA ASN A 165 10.58 4.07 -15.25
C ASN A 165 11.29 3.40 -16.45
N ASP A 166 11.00 2.11 -16.68
CA ASP A 166 11.51 1.30 -17.77
C ASP A 166 13.04 1.09 -17.81
N ARG A 167 13.72 1.31 -16.69
CA ARG A 167 15.17 1.12 -16.54
C ARG A 167 15.53 0.60 -15.15
N ILE A 168 16.68 -0.06 -15.07
CA ILE A 168 17.30 -0.37 -13.78
C ILE A 168 18.00 0.89 -13.28
N LYS A 169 17.64 1.36 -12.09
CA LYS A 169 18.21 2.54 -11.42
C LYS A 169 18.49 2.23 -9.96
N LEU A 170 19.50 2.91 -9.41
CA LEU A 170 19.75 2.94 -7.97
C LEU A 170 18.69 3.83 -7.30
N GLY A 171 18.11 3.39 -6.19
CA GLY A 171 17.13 4.20 -5.46
C GLY A 171 16.27 3.39 -4.52
N TYR A 172 15.08 3.89 -4.32
CA TYR A 172 14.04 3.32 -3.47
C TYR A 172 12.77 3.04 -4.25
N GLN A 173 11.91 2.20 -3.69
CA GLN A 173 10.52 2.04 -4.10
C GLN A 173 9.61 2.63 -3.02
N LEU A 174 8.62 3.39 -3.44
CA LEU A 174 7.60 3.96 -2.58
C LEU A 174 6.29 3.22 -2.84
N ALA A 175 5.92 2.34 -1.90
CA ALA A 175 4.66 1.62 -1.92
C ALA A 175 3.56 2.50 -1.33
N ARG A 176 2.40 2.57 -1.97
CA ARG A 176 1.31 3.47 -1.59
C ARG A 176 -0.05 2.83 -1.72
N VAL A 177 -0.96 3.29 -0.86
CA VAL A 177 -2.39 3.01 -0.98
C VAL A 177 -3.19 4.30 -0.82
N CYS A 178 -4.21 4.45 -1.66
CA CYS A 178 -5.19 5.52 -1.53
C CYS A 178 -6.62 4.99 -1.64
N LEU A 179 -7.55 5.69 -1.00
CA LEU A 179 -8.98 5.55 -1.24
C LEU A 179 -9.36 6.45 -2.42
N SER A 180 -10.13 5.92 -3.36
CA SER A 180 -10.66 6.63 -4.53
C SER A 180 -12.16 6.84 -4.37
N PRO A 181 -12.61 7.93 -3.73
CA PRO A 181 -14.04 8.17 -3.47
C PRO A 181 -14.79 8.55 -4.74
N GLN A 182 -14.11 9.14 -5.71
CA GLN A 182 -14.65 9.49 -7.04
C GLN A 182 -13.53 9.37 -8.10
N PRO A 183 -13.86 9.29 -9.40
CA PRO A 183 -12.90 9.02 -10.46
C PRO A 183 -11.65 9.91 -10.51
N GLN A 184 -11.70 11.11 -9.99
CA GLN A 184 -10.58 12.05 -9.99
C GLN A 184 -10.09 12.43 -8.60
N GLU A 185 -10.74 11.94 -7.56
CA GLU A 185 -10.40 12.21 -6.17
C GLU A 185 -9.58 11.07 -5.57
N ARG A 186 -8.62 11.42 -4.74
CA ARG A 186 -7.78 10.49 -4.00
C ARG A 186 -7.52 10.99 -2.62
N LEU A 187 -7.65 10.07 -1.69
CA LEU A 187 -7.26 10.26 -0.30
C LEU A 187 -6.11 9.30 0.00
N TRP A 188 -4.91 9.85 0.18
CA TRP A 188 -3.75 9.04 0.53
C TRP A 188 -3.91 8.47 1.93
N LEU A 189 -3.82 7.14 2.06
CA LEU A 189 -3.98 6.46 3.33
C LEU A 189 -2.62 6.12 3.95
N ALA A 190 -1.70 5.56 3.16
CA ALA A 190 -0.36 5.23 3.63
C ALA A 190 0.67 5.25 2.50
N GLY A 191 1.95 5.37 2.89
CA GLY A 191 3.09 5.25 2.01
C GLY A 191 4.31 4.72 2.75
N PHE A 192 4.93 3.65 2.21
CA PHE A 192 6.09 2.98 2.79
C PHE A 192 7.27 3.04 1.85
N HIS A 193 8.43 3.24 2.42
CA HIS A 193 9.68 3.41 1.71
C HIS A 193 10.51 2.14 1.79
N HIS A 194 10.84 1.57 0.65
CA HIS A 194 11.54 0.30 0.52
C HIS A 194 12.80 0.41 -0.34
N PRO A 195 13.76 -0.52 -0.23
CA PRO A 195 14.89 -0.62 -1.17
C PRO A 195 14.42 -0.72 -2.63
N GLY A 196 15.24 -0.25 -3.57
CA GLY A 196 14.89 -0.17 -4.98
C GLY A 196 14.57 -1.49 -5.67
N ASP A 197 15.08 -2.61 -5.16
CA ASP A 197 14.82 -3.97 -5.65
C ASP A 197 13.52 -4.59 -5.12
N THR A 198 12.79 -3.87 -4.26
CA THR A 198 11.50 -4.33 -3.72
C THR A 198 10.48 -4.47 -4.85
N VAL A 199 9.76 -5.58 -4.86
CA VAL A 199 8.69 -5.87 -5.81
C VAL A 199 7.32 -5.59 -5.19
N SER A 200 6.37 -5.14 -6.01
CA SER A 200 5.03 -4.72 -5.56
C SER A 200 4.33 -5.78 -4.71
N ALA A 201 4.46 -7.04 -5.05
CA ALA A 201 3.82 -8.15 -4.37
C ALA A 201 4.18 -8.24 -2.87
N THR A 202 5.41 -7.91 -2.48
CA THR A 202 5.85 -7.97 -1.07
C THR A 202 5.24 -6.87 -0.21
N CYS A 203 4.76 -5.77 -0.81
CA CYS A 203 4.17 -4.63 -0.11
C CYS A 203 2.66 -4.77 0.11
N LEU A 204 1.99 -5.73 -0.55
CA LEU A 204 0.52 -5.78 -0.58
C LEU A 204 -0.11 -5.89 0.81
N ARG A 205 0.38 -6.79 1.65
CA ARG A 205 -0.19 -7.04 2.99
C ARG A 205 -0.03 -5.81 3.89
N GLU A 206 1.14 -5.19 3.87
CA GLU A 206 1.43 -3.97 4.62
C GLU A 206 0.48 -2.84 4.23
N LEU A 207 0.27 -2.62 2.93
CA LEU A 207 -0.62 -1.59 2.41
C LEU A 207 -2.10 -1.85 2.75
N VAL A 208 -2.55 -3.11 2.70
CA VAL A 208 -3.93 -3.48 3.08
C VAL A 208 -4.17 -3.21 4.56
N HIS A 209 -3.26 -3.65 5.44
CA HIS A 209 -3.38 -3.40 6.88
C HIS A 209 -3.33 -1.91 7.21
N ALA A 210 -2.48 -1.13 6.52
CA ALA A 210 -2.43 0.31 6.69
C ALA A 210 -3.73 0.99 6.24
N ALA A 211 -4.34 0.55 5.12
CA ALA A 211 -5.63 1.06 4.66
C ALA A 211 -6.73 0.78 5.69
N GLU A 212 -6.81 -0.44 6.24
CA GLU A 212 -7.75 -0.79 7.30
C GLU A 212 -7.53 0.04 8.57
N ALA A 213 -6.28 0.26 8.96
CA ALA A 213 -5.94 1.07 10.14
C ALA A 213 -6.34 2.54 9.96
N GLN A 214 -6.18 3.10 8.76
CA GLN A 214 -6.52 4.50 8.47
C GLN A 214 -8.01 4.73 8.32
N THR A 215 -8.71 3.84 7.63
CA THR A 215 -10.16 3.97 7.39
C THR A 215 -10.99 3.49 8.58
N GLN A 216 -10.39 2.70 9.48
CA GLN A 216 -11.07 1.97 10.58
C GLN A 216 -12.20 1.06 10.05
N VAL A 217 -12.10 0.65 8.80
CA VAL A 217 -13.07 -0.22 8.14
C VAL A 217 -12.37 -1.46 7.61
N ARG A 218 -12.95 -2.60 7.92
CA ARG A 218 -12.51 -3.91 7.45
C ARG A 218 -13.67 -4.61 6.74
N PRO A 219 -13.47 -5.22 5.55
CA PRO A 219 -14.49 -6.07 4.95
C PRO A 219 -14.72 -7.31 5.83
N ARG A 220 -15.87 -7.93 5.68
CA ARG A 220 -16.11 -9.23 6.29
C ARG A 220 -15.11 -10.24 5.76
N ARG A 221 -14.39 -10.91 6.65
CA ARG A 221 -13.47 -11.99 6.32
C ARG A 221 -14.26 -13.19 5.80
N ARG A 222 -13.84 -13.77 4.67
CA ARG A 222 -14.51 -14.93 4.06
C ARG A 222 -13.96 -16.22 4.66
N THR A 223 -14.35 -16.52 5.89
CA THR A 223 -13.92 -17.74 6.61
C THR A 223 -14.35 -19.01 5.90
N GLU A 224 -15.46 -18.98 5.14
CA GLU A 224 -15.95 -20.07 4.31
C GLU A 224 -14.95 -20.48 3.22
N LEU A 225 -14.16 -19.56 2.68
CA LEU A 225 -13.11 -19.87 1.70
C LEU A 225 -11.94 -20.60 2.36
N VAL A 226 -11.56 -20.18 3.57
CA VAL A 226 -10.50 -20.87 4.33
C VAL A 226 -10.98 -22.26 4.75
N GLN A 227 -12.24 -22.41 5.14
CA GLN A 227 -12.83 -23.71 5.47
C GLN A 227 -12.78 -24.68 4.29
N GLN A 228 -13.09 -24.23 3.07
CA GLN A 228 -12.94 -25.06 1.85
C GLN A 228 -11.48 -25.53 1.65
N ARG A 229 -10.50 -24.68 1.94
CA ARG A 229 -9.07 -25.07 1.89
C ARG A 229 -8.69 -26.06 2.98
N ILE A 230 -9.23 -25.91 4.18
CA ILE A 230 -9.03 -26.85 5.28
C ILE A 230 -9.56 -28.23 4.88
N GLU A 231 -10.78 -28.32 4.34
CA GLU A 231 -11.38 -29.57 3.89
C GLU A 231 -10.55 -30.23 2.77
N ALA A 232 -10.13 -29.46 1.77
CA ALA A 232 -9.26 -29.96 0.71
C ALA A 232 -7.90 -30.45 1.25
N GLN A 233 -7.30 -29.74 2.22
CA GLN A 233 -6.05 -30.15 2.86
C GLN A 233 -6.21 -31.40 3.72
N GLN A 234 -7.34 -31.56 4.45
CA GLN A 234 -7.67 -32.75 5.20
C GLN A 234 -7.77 -33.99 4.32
N GLU A 235 -8.38 -33.85 3.12
CA GLU A 235 -8.42 -34.95 2.14
C GLU A 235 -7.01 -35.35 1.68
N VAL A 236 -6.13 -34.36 1.43
CA VAL A 236 -4.74 -34.61 1.05
C VAL A 236 -3.98 -35.31 2.17
N VAL A 237 -4.12 -34.89 3.43
CA VAL A 237 -3.53 -35.53 4.61
C VAL A 237 -4.04 -36.96 4.73
N THR A 238 -5.34 -37.21 4.68
CA THR A 238 -5.96 -38.52 4.76
C THR A 238 -5.43 -39.48 3.68
N ARG A 239 -5.31 -38.99 2.43
CA ARG A 239 -4.74 -39.77 1.32
C ARG A 239 -3.28 -40.13 1.59
N THR A 240 -2.48 -39.21 2.09
CA THR A 240 -1.05 -39.46 2.37
C THR A 240 -0.89 -40.39 3.57
N GLN A 241 -1.70 -40.28 4.62
CA GLN A 241 -1.72 -41.21 5.75
C GLN A 241 -2.00 -42.66 5.29
N ARG A 242 -2.94 -42.82 4.36
CA ARG A 242 -3.23 -44.14 3.76
C ARG A 242 -2.02 -44.71 3.02
N LEU A 243 -1.31 -43.87 2.26
CA LEU A 243 -0.07 -44.26 1.56
C LEU A 243 1.06 -44.64 2.55
N VAL A 244 1.25 -43.87 3.61
CA VAL A 244 2.22 -44.19 4.68
C VAL A 244 1.90 -45.56 5.28
N ARG A 245 0.65 -45.82 5.63
CA ARG A 245 0.22 -47.14 6.18
C ARG A 245 0.52 -48.28 5.20
N GLN A 246 0.16 -48.14 3.92
CA GLN A 246 0.39 -49.15 2.90
C GLN A 246 1.93 -49.45 2.72
N HIS A 247 2.74 -48.41 2.73
CA HIS A 247 4.21 -48.57 2.61
C HIS A 247 4.83 -49.18 3.87
N ALA A 248 4.32 -48.86 5.07
CA ALA A 248 4.74 -49.47 6.33
C ALA A 248 4.44 -50.97 6.34
N GLU A 249 3.19 -51.37 6.01
CA GLU A 249 2.78 -52.77 5.91
C GLU A 249 3.60 -53.53 4.86
N LYS A 250 3.96 -52.91 3.76
CA LYS A 250 4.83 -53.51 2.75
C LYS A 250 6.23 -53.75 3.29
N LEU A 251 6.81 -52.80 4.01
CA LEU A 251 8.12 -52.89 4.62
C LEU A 251 8.16 -54.04 5.66
N ASP A 252 7.10 -54.11 6.51
CA ASP A 252 6.98 -55.16 7.52
C ASP A 252 6.91 -56.57 6.89
N ARG A 253 6.12 -56.74 5.80
CA ARG A 253 6.07 -58.01 5.06
C ARG A 253 7.41 -58.40 4.48
N LEU A 254 8.21 -57.45 3.98
CA LEU A 254 9.57 -57.69 3.49
C LEU A 254 10.52 -58.12 4.61
N HIS A 255 10.44 -57.50 5.78
CA HIS A 255 11.23 -57.89 6.97
C HIS A 255 10.83 -59.30 7.47
N GLN A 256 9.54 -59.61 7.56
CA GLN A 256 9.04 -60.95 7.91
C GLN A 256 9.55 -61.99 6.91
N THR A 257 9.52 -61.67 5.61
CA THR A 257 10.04 -62.58 4.58
C THR A 257 11.57 -62.79 4.73
N GLN A 258 12.30 -61.75 5.08
CA GLN A 258 13.74 -61.86 5.36
C GLN A 258 14.02 -62.72 6.58
N THR A 259 13.33 -62.48 7.67
CA THR A 259 13.47 -63.28 8.92
C THR A 259 13.15 -64.75 8.68
N THR A 260 12.02 -65.04 7.98
CA THR A 260 11.65 -66.41 7.60
C THR A 260 12.69 -67.08 6.73
N LEU A 261 13.27 -66.35 5.77
CA LEU A 261 14.30 -66.89 4.86
C LEU A 261 15.58 -67.18 5.60
N ILE A 262 16.03 -66.31 6.48
CA ILE A 262 17.15 -66.51 7.37
C ILE A 262 16.95 -67.72 8.27
N GLY A 263 15.80 -67.86 8.92
CA GLY A 263 15.44 -69.02 9.75
C GLY A 263 15.52 -70.33 8.97
N LYS A 264 14.99 -70.38 7.73
CA LYS A 264 15.08 -71.56 6.86
C LYS A 264 16.54 -71.91 6.53
N ILE A 265 17.38 -70.95 6.27
CA ILE A 265 18.82 -71.16 6.00
C ILE A 265 19.49 -71.79 7.22
N TYR A 266 19.34 -71.19 8.40
CA TYR A 266 19.93 -71.70 9.64
C TYR A 266 19.47 -73.14 9.98
N HIS A 267 18.14 -73.38 9.90
CA HIS A 267 17.58 -74.74 10.18
C HIS A 267 18.15 -75.78 9.20
N THR A 268 18.20 -75.45 7.90
CA THR A 268 18.68 -76.40 6.89
C THR A 268 20.19 -76.65 7.00
N GLU A 269 20.94 -75.62 7.36
CA GLU A 269 22.36 -75.76 7.64
C GLU A 269 22.67 -76.60 8.89
N ALA A 270 21.84 -76.47 9.91
CA ALA A 270 21.89 -77.33 11.09
C ALA A 270 21.65 -78.83 10.73
N LEU A 271 20.60 -79.06 9.88
CA LEU A 271 20.35 -80.42 9.36
C LEU A 271 21.51 -80.97 8.55
N GLN A 272 22.25 -80.18 7.80
CA GLN A 272 23.44 -80.60 7.00
C GLN A 272 24.60 -81.10 7.85
N LYS A 273 24.65 -80.79 9.14
CA LYS A 273 25.67 -81.26 10.09
C LYS A 273 25.44 -82.66 10.62
N GLY A 274 24.23 -83.25 10.36
CA GLY A 274 23.90 -84.61 10.74
C GLY A 274 24.27 -85.65 9.67
N ALA A 275 24.19 -86.94 10.00
CA ALA A 275 24.44 -88.08 9.08
C ALA A 275 23.25 -88.20 8.10
N ILE A 276 23.36 -87.64 6.87
CA ILE A 276 22.30 -87.64 5.85
C ILE A 276 22.82 -88.35 4.57
N PRO A 277 21.96 -89.09 3.84
CA PRO A 277 22.33 -89.71 2.54
C PRO A 277 22.76 -88.65 1.51
N SER A 278 23.83 -89.01 0.70
CA SER A 278 24.50 -88.04 -0.19
C SER A 278 23.63 -87.32 -1.18
N GLY A 279 22.60 -87.94 -1.74
CA GLY A 279 21.64 -87.31 -2.65
C GLY A 279 20.75 -86.27 -1.97
N LYS A 280 20.33 -86.50 -0.72
CA LYS A 280 19.53 -85.55 0.07
C LYS A 280 20.40 -84.35 0.51
N MET A 281 21.67 -84.56 0.78
CA MET A 281 22.67 -83.54 1.12
C MET A 281 22.87 -82.57 -0.06
N ALA A 282 23.01 -83.04 -1.28
CA ALA A 282 23.18 -82.22 -2.48
C ALA A 282 21.93 -81.31 -2.71
N HIS A 283 20.75 -81.87 -2.52
CA HIS A 283 19.51 -81.10 -2.62
C HIS A 283 19.41 -79.94 -1.58
N LEU A 284 19.71 -80.21 -0.31
CA LEU A 284 19.71 -79.22 0.75
C LEU A 284 20.78 -78.15 0.51
N LYS A 285 21.96 -78.43 0.01
CA LYS A 285 22.96 -77.44 -0.39
C LYS A 285 22.50 -76.57 -1.51
N THR A 286 21.80 -77.08 -2.52
CA THR A 286 21.25 -76.31 -3.62
C THR A 286 20.12 -75.34 -3.12
N GLN A 287 19.28 -75.80 -2.21
CA GLN A 287 18.23 -74.95 -1.60
C GLN A 287 18.86 -73.79 -0.81
N VAL A 288 19.81 -74.05 0.07
CA VAL A 288 20.51 -73.01 0.84
C VAL A 288 21.19 -72.00 -0.09
N ALA A 289 21.90 -72.46 -1.13
CA ALA A 289 22.54 -71.57 -2.12
C ALA A 289 21.52 -70.69 -2.83
N GLY A 290 20.35 -71.24 -3.20
CA GLY A 290 19.25 -70.47 -3.80
C GLY A 290 18.69 -69.39 -2.83
N TRP A 291 18.48 -69.75 -1.57
CA TRP A 291 18.01 -68.79 -0.56
C TRP A 291 19.03 -67.70 -0.25
N ARG A 292 20.32 -68.03 -0.14
CA ARG A 292 21.41 -67.06 0.04
C ARG A 292 21.48 -66.05 -1.12
N LYS A 293 21.26 -66.47 -2.38
CA LYS A 293 21.17 -65.56 -3.54
C LYS A 293 19.99 -64.59 -3.48
N ARG A 294 18.88 -64.96 -2.75
CA ARG A 294 17.70 -64.08 -2.60
C ARG A 294 17.89 -63.01 -1.53
N LEU A 295 18.73 -63.24 -0.50
CA LEU A 295 18.94 -62.30 0.60
C LEU A 295 19.39 -60.89 0.16
N PRO A 296 20.43 -60.74 -0.70
CA PRO A 296 20.85 -59.42 -1.15
C PRO A 296 19.77 -58.67 -1.92
N ARG A 297 19.00 -59.38 -2.75
CA ARG A 297 17.87 -58.76 -3.49
C ARG A 297 16.78 -58.29 -2.54
N LEU A 298 16.47 -59.06 -1.51
CA LEU A 298 15.53 -58.71 -0.50
C LEU A 298 15.99 -57.52 0.35
N ALA A 299 17.26 -57.46 0.71
CA ALA A 299 17.87 -56.35 1.40
C ALA A 299 17.75 -55.05 0.58
N THR A 300 18.02 -55.11 -0.74
CA THR A 300 17.80 -53.95 -1.65
C THR A 300 16.35 -53.52 -1.71
N GLN A 301 15.39 -54.49 -1.72
CA GLN A 301 13.97 -54.16 -1.70
C GLN A 301 13.55 -53.50 -0.39
N ILE A 302 14.04 -53.96 0.76
CA ILE A 302 13.81 -53.38 2.08
C ILE A 302 14.35 -51.93 2.14
N THR A 303 15.61 -51.72 1.72
CA THR A 303 16.19 -50.37 1.69
C THR A 303 15.39 -49.41 0.80
N THR A 304 14.92 -49.89 -0.36
CA THR A 304 14.10 -49.09 -1.26
C THR A 304 12.73 -48.77 -0.66
N ALA A 305 12.07 -49.75 -0.04
CA ALA A 305 10.77 -49.58 0.61
C ALA A 305 10.87 -48.60 1.80
N ALA A 306 11.94 -48.74 2.63
CA ALA A 306 12.22 -47.81 3.74
C ALA A 306 12.39 -46.36 3.26
N ARG A 307 13.14 -46.15 2.16
CA ARG A 307 13.32 -44.81 1.56
C ARG A 307 12.00 -44.21 1.08
N VAL A 308 11.16 -45.03 0.44
CA VAL A 308 9.85 -44.56 -0.03
C VAL A 308 8.94 -44.21 1.14
N LEU A 309 8.92 -45.05 2.19
CA LEU A 309 8.15 -44.76 3.41
C LEU A 309 8.61 -43.45 4.06
N ALA A 310 9.90 -43.25 4.25
CA ALA A 310 10.45 -42.02 4.84
C ALA A 310 10.05 -40.77 4.03
N LYS A 311 10.07 -40.87 2.68
CA LYS A 311 9.60 -39.76 1.83
C LYS A 311 8.12 -39.43 2.05
N HIS A 312 7.26 -40.44 2.17
CA HIS A 312 5.82 -40.20 2.42
C HIS A 312 5.56 -39.66 3.83
N GLN A 313 6.34 -40.11 4.82
CA GLN A 313 6.26 -39.59 6.19
C GLN A 313 6.67 -38.11 6.26
N ALA A 314 7.77 -37.72 5.63
CA ALA A 314 8.18 -36.33 5.53
C ALA A 314 7.10 -35.45 4.87
N ARG A 315 6.54 -35.93 3.75
CA ARG A 315 5.44 -35.24 3.07
C ARG A 315 4.19 -35.11 3.93
N LEU A 316 3.86 -36.16 4.70
CA LEU A 316 2.72 -36.13 5.63
C LEU A 316 2.91 -35.05 6.68
N HIS A 317 4.08 -34.99 7.28
CA HIS A 317 4.41 -33.98 8.29
C HIS A 317 4.27 -32.55 7.74
N GLU A 318 4.78 -32.27 6.53
CA GLU A 318 4.60 -30.99 5.86
C GLU A 318 3.10 -30.63 5.64
N GLN A 319 2.29 -31.63 5.24
CA GLN A 319 0.88 -31.43 4.97
C GLN A 319 0.06 -31.23 6.26
N GLU A 320 0.41 -31.90 7.34
CA GLU A 320 -0.19 -31.71 8.66
C GLU A 320 0.17 -30.33 9.24
N ALA A 321 1.41 -29.88 9.08
CA ALA A 321 1.81 -28.54 9.47
C ALA A 321 1.02 -27.46 8.70
N ALA A 322 0.89 -27.61 7.37
CA ALA A 322 0.08 -26.70 6.56
C ALA A 322 -1.41 -26.70 6.97
N LEU A 323 -1.96 -27.84 7.40
CA LEU A 323 -3.32 -27.90 7.93
C LEU A 323 -3.46 -27.09 9.23
N VAL A 324 -2.51 -27.21 10.15
CA VAL A 324 -2.49 -26.45 11.41
C VAL A 324 -2.42 -24.95 11.14
N GLU A 325 -1.58 -24.52 10.18
CA GLU A 325 -1.49 -23.11 9.78
C GLU A 325 -2.83 -22.59 9.22
N LEU A 326 -3.51 -23.36 8.37
CA LEU A 326 -4.82 -22.99 7.83
C LEU A 326 -5.89 -22.88 8.93
N GLN A 327 -5.88 -23.80 9.91
CA GLN A 327 -6.81 -23.75 11.04
C GLN A 327 -6.56 -22.53 11.93
N ALA A 328 -5.29 -22.19 12.19
CA ALA A 328 -4.92 -20.98 12.92
C ALA A 328 -5.36 -19.73 12.18
N TRP A 329 -5.17 -19.68 10.86
CA TRP A 329 -5.62 -18.58 10.00
C TRP A 329 -7.14 -18.45 10.01
N HIS A 330 -7.89 -19.54 9.90
CA HIS A 330 -9.34 -19.52 10.01
C HIS A 330 -9.80 -18.91 11.35
N ALA A 331 -9.22 -19.37 12.47
CA ALA A 331 -9.56 -18.87 13.79
C ALA A 331 -9.25 -17.36 13.95
N GLN A 332 -8.16 -16.88 13.33
CA GLN A 332 -7.82 -15.46 13.28
C GLN A 332 -8.89 -14.66 12.54
N LEU A 333 -9.31 -15.10 11.35
CA LEU A 333 -10.34 -14.41 10.56
C LEU A 333 -11.71 -14.43 11.26
N GLU A 334 -12.05 -15.51 11.97
CA GLU A 334 -13.26 -15.54 12.79
C GLU A 334 -13.19 -14.51 13.95
N ALA A 335 -12.02 -14.38 14.59
CA ALA A 335 -11.82 -13.38 15.61
C ALA A 335 -11.96 -11.95 15.06
N ASP A 336 -11.42 -11.70 13.87
CA ASP A 336 -11.58 -10.43 13.15
C ASP A 336 -13.06 -10.11 12.89
N ASN A 337 -13.84 -11.09 12.42
CA ASN A 337 -15.27 -10.91 12.16
C ASN A 337 -16.07 -10.64 13.46
N ARG A 338 -15.73 -11.30 14.57
CA ARG A 338 -16.39 -11.04 15.87
C ARG A 338 -16.22 -9.60 16.34
N THR A 339 -15.08 -8.98 16.03
CA THR A 339 -14.79 -7.58 16.39
C THR A 339 -15.27 -6.57 15.34
N ASN A 340 -15.95 -7.02 14.28
CA ASN A 340 -16.44 -6.21 13.18
C ASN A 340 -17.90 -6.55 12.85
N PRO A 341 -18.87 -6.14 13.68
CA PRO A 341 -20.27 -6.59 13.57
C PRO A 341 -21.01 -6.01 12.36
N ASP A 342 -20.55 -4.87 11.82
CA ASP A 342 -21.17 -4.18 10.69
C ASP A 342 -20.13 -3.89 9.58
N PRO A 343 -19.65 -4.94 8.91
CA PRO A 343 -18.68 -4.78 7.84
C PRO A 343 -19.32 -4.20 6.58
N PRO A 344 -18.57 -3.41 5.77
CA PRO A 344 -19.05 -2.94 4.48
C PRO A 344 -19.34 -4.12 3.55
N THR A 345 -20.37 -3.97 2.74
CA THR A 345 -20.83 -5.00 1.80
C THR A 345 -19.78 -5.28 0.71
N TYR A 346 -19.03 -4.24 0.33
CA TYR A 346 -18.11 -4.33 -0.80
C TYR A 346 -16.88 -3.45 -0.63
N VAL A 347 -15.71 -4.08 -0.63
CA VAL A 347 -14.41 -3.40 -0.61
C VAL A 347 -13.55 -3.95 -1.75
N GLU A 348 -13.13 -3.07 -2.65
CA GLU A 348 -12.34 -3.43 -3.82
C GLU A 348 -10.86 -3.09 -3.61
N ALA A 349 -10.00 -4.03 -4.01
CA ALA A 349 -8.56 -3.83 -4.14
C ALA A 349 -8.20 -3.71 -5.63
N ARG A 350 -7.93 -2.50 -6.10
CA ARG A 350 -7.56 -2.20 -7.48
C ARG A 350 -6.05 -2.03 -7.58
N MET A 351 -5.39 -2.86 -8.39
CA MET A 351 -3.93 -2.91 -8.44
C MET A 351 -3.39 -3.28 -9.82
N ASP A 352 -2.10 -3.06 -10.05
CA ASP A 352 -1.44 -3.53 -11.26
C ASP A 352 -1.01 -5.01 -11.15
N ALA A 353 -0.50 -5.55 -12.26
CA ALA A 353 -0.05 -6.93 -12.33
C ALA A 353 1.12 -7.25 -11.37
N GLY A 354 1.89 -6.25 -10.96
CA GLY A 354 3.05 -6.43 -10.10
C GLY A 354 2.72 -6.83 -8.67
N PHE A 355 1.50 -6.52 -8.21
CA PHE A 355 1.02 -6.90 -6.87
C PHE A 355 0.46 -8.33 -6.79
N VAL A 356 0.29 -9.00 -7.93
CA VAL A 356 -0.58 -10.19 -8.01
C VAL A 356 0.21 -11.47 -8.19
N SER A 357 -0.03 -12.41 -7.30
CA SER A 357 0.21 -13.85 -7.46
C SER A 357 -1.06 -14.60 -7.11
N GLY A 358 -1.13 -15.91 -7.41
CA GLY A 358 -2.27 -16.72 -6.97
C GLY A 358 -2.44 -16.74 -5.46
N GLU A 359 -1.33 -16.74 -4.71
CA GLU A 359 -1.34 -16.68 -3.24
C GLU A 359 -1.85 -15.34 -2.72
N HIS A 360 -1.45 -14.22 -3.35
CA HIS A 360 -1.93 -12.89 -2.97
C HIS A 360 -3.42 -12.73 -3.25
N LEU A 361 -3.90 -13.24 -4.38
CA LEU A 361 -5.35 -13.26 -4.66
C LEU A 361 -6.10 -14.11 -3.64
N THR A 362 -5.59 -15.30 -3.32
CA THR A 362 -6.16 -16.16 -2.29
C THR A 362 -6.29 -15.42 -0.96
N TRP A 363 -5.20 -14.79 -0.52
CA TRP A 363 -5.18 -14.02 0.72
C TRP A 363 -6.15 -12.84 0.70
N LEU A 364 -6.19 -12.04 -0.38
CA LEU A 364 -7.14 -10.92 -0.52
C LEU A 364 -8.59 -11.40 -0.46
N LEU A 365 -8.90 -12.51 -1.12
CA LEU A 365 -10.24 -13.08 -1.10
C LEU A 365 -10.65 -13.50 0.30
N GLU A 366 -9.78 -14.20 1.01
CA GLU A 366 -9.98 -14.62 2.41
C GLU A 366 -10.13 -13.42 3.34
N MET A 367 -9.36 -12.36 3.11
CA MET A 367 -9.47 -11.08 3.82
C MET A 367 -10.75 -10.30 3.49
N GLY A 368 -11.57 -10.76 2.56
CA GLY A 368 -12.86 -10.14 2.22
C GLY A 368 -12.81 -9.13 1.08
N TYR A 369 -11.64 -8.90 0.49
CA TYR A 369 -11.49 -7.96 -0.62
C TYR A 369 -11.96 -8.57 -1.95
N CYS A 370 -12.41 -7.68 -2.84
CA CYS A 370 -12.68 -7.99 -4.24
C CYS A 370 -11.51 -7.49 -5.11
N PRO A 371 -10.59 -8.34 -5.51
CA PRO A 371 -9.47 -7.92 -6.35
C PRO A 371 -9.94 -7.55 -7.76
N ASN A 372 -9.45 -6.42 -8.26
CA ASN A 372 -9.60 -5.96 -9.64
C ASN A 372 -8.22 -5.61 -10.19
N THR A 373 -7.68 -6.44 -11.07
CA THR A 373 -6.26 -6.38 -11.42
C THR A 373 -5.97 -6.92 -12.82
N LYS A 374 -4.74 -6.74 -13.29
CA LYS A 374 -4.21 -7.45 -14.47
C LYS A 374 -3.53 -8.76 -14.09
N ALA A 375 -3.54 -9.71 -15.01
CA ALA A 375 -2.82 -10.97 -14.83
C ALA A 375 -1.30 -10.73 -14.68
N PRO A 376 -0.63 -11.46 -13.77
CA PRO A 376 0.77 -11.21 -13.43
C PRO A 376 1.76 -11.58 -14.55
N ASN A 377 1.33 -12.33 -15.54
CA ASN A 377 2.20 -12.77 -16.62
C ASN A 377 1.44 -13.09 -17.92
N ASP A 378 2.20 -13.21 -19.02
CA ASP A 378 1.68 -13.52 -20.35
C ASP A 378 1.12 -14.96 -20.46
N ARG A 379 1.41 -15.87 -19.52
CA ARG A 379 0.92 -17.26 -19.56
C ARG A 379 -0.60 -17.31 -19.51
N THR A 380 -1.21 -16.54 -18.60
CA THR A 380 -2.68 -16.45 -18.49
C THR A 380 -3.27 -15.86 -19.76
N THR A 381 -2.70 -14.77 -20.28
CA THR A 381 -3.12 -14.14 -21.54
C THR A 381 -2.98 -15.10 -22.71
N THR A 382 -1.87 -15.83 -22.80
CA THR A 382 -1.64 -16.84 -23.84
C THR A 382 -2.65 -17.99 -23.72
N ALA A 383 -2.90 -18.50 -22.52
CA ALA A 383 -3.89 -19.56 -22.29
C ALA A 383 -5.32 -19.11 -22.66
N LEU A 384 -5.69 -17.87 -22.39
CA LEU A 384 -6.99 -17.34 -22.81
C LEU A 384 -7.07 -17.14 -24.33
N ARG A 385 -5.97 -16.74 -24.96
CA ARG A 385 -5.92 -16.62 -26.42
C ARG A 385 -6.13 -17.97 -27.12
N THR A 386 -5.70 -19.08 -26.56
CA THR A 386 -5.98 -20.42 -27.13
C THR A 386 -7.46 -20.81 -27.08
N ARG A 387 -8.26 -20.16 -26.22
CA ARG A 387 -9.71 -20.36 -26.13
C ARG A 387 -10.50 -19.56 -27.19
N LEU A 388 -9.85 -18.65 -27.90
CA LEU A 388 -10.51 -17.86 -28.95
C LEU A 388 -10.90 -18.73 -30.12
N SER A 389 -12.08 -18.47 -30.68
CA SER A 389 -12.60 -19.10 -31.87
C SER A 389 -13.24 -18.05 -32.80
N THR A 390 -13.63 -18.42 -33.97
CA THR A 390 -14.39 -17.56 -34.90
C THR A 390 -15.76 -17.14 -34.32
N LYS A 391 -16.26 -17.88 -33.32
CA LYS A 391 -17.51 -17.58 -32.62
C LYS A 391 -17.32 -16.69 -31.38
N THR A 392 -16.08 -16.32 -31.03
CA THR A 392 -15.82 -15.49 -29.86
C THR A 392 -16.45 -14.12 -30.04
N ARG A 393 -17.36 -13.76 -29.12
CA ARG A 393 -18.02 -12.46 -29.12
C ARG A 393 -17.13 -11.43 -28.44
N TRP A 394 -16.70 -10.44 -29.19
CA TRP A 394 -15.98 -9.29 -28.70
C TRP A 394 -16.95 -8.14 -28.44
N VAL A 395 -16.82 -7.49 -27.29
CA VAL A 395 -17.59 -6.32 -26.89
C VAL A 395 -16.68 -5.11 -26.95
N PRO A 396 -17.01 -4.06 -27.75
CA PRO A 396 -16.28 -2.81 -27.74
C PRO A 396 -16.35 -2.17 -26.35
N VAL A 397 -15.19 -1.78 -25.78
CA VAL A 397 -15.07 -1.19 -24.44
C VAL A 397 -14.40 0.18 -24.47
N GLY A 398 -13.73 0.52 -25.55
CA GLY A 398 -13.06 1.81 -25.77
C GLY A 398 -12.91 2.09 -27.26
N ALA A 399 -12.34 3.24 -27.63
CA ALA A 399 -12.17 3.65 -29.02
C ALA A 399 -11.34 2.67 -29.87
N ASN A 400 -10.41 1.95 -29.24
CA ASN A 400 -9.50 1.01 -29.90
C ASN A 400 -9.34 -0.31 -29.11
N ALA A 401 -10.27 -0.59 -28.20
CA ALA A 401 -10.20 -1.76 -27.32
C ALA A 401 -11.52 -2.53 -27.33
N ASP A 402 -11.40 -3.86 -27.37
CA ASP A 402 -12.50 -4.79 -27.24
C ASP A 402 -12.18 -5.80 -26.14
N MET A 403 -13.20 -6.34 -25.47
CA MET A 403 -13.07 -7.35 -24.45
C MET A 403 -13.98 -8.56 -24.68
N THR A 404 -13.52 -9.71 -24.21
CA THR A 404 -14.33 -10.92 -24.04
C THR A 404 -14.01 -11.54 -22.67
N ALA A 405 -14.98 -12.16 -21.99
CA ALA A 405 -14.80 -12.64 -20.63
C ALA A 405 -15.22 -14.10 -20.44
N TRP A 406 -14.65 -14.74 -19.43
CA TRP A 406 -14.98 -16.08 -18.94
C TRP A 406 -15.08 -16.06 -17.41
N GLY A 407 -16.13 -16.67 -16.88
CA GLY A 407 -16.25 -16.99 -15.46
C GLY A 407 -15.54 -18.30 -15.10
N ASN A 408 -15.46 -18.57 -13.82
CA ASN A 408 -14.92 -19.83 -13.26
C ASN A 408 -13.51 -20.18 -13.77
N TYR A 409 -12.64 -19.18 -13.87
CA TYR A 409 -11.25 -19.36 -14.24
C TYR A 409 -10.40 -19.57 -12.98
N PHE A 410 -9.62 -20.65 -12.95
CA PHE A 410 -8.68 -20.93 -11.87
C PHE A 410 -7.29 -20.45 -12.24
N LEU A 411 -6.77 -19.46 -11.53
CA LEU A 411 -5.40 -19.00 -11.69
C LEU A 411 -4.46 -19.91 -10.90
N HIS A 412 -3.29 -20.20 -11.45
CA HIS A 412 -2.28 -20.99 -10.74
C HIS A 412 -1.96 -20.38 -9.37
N GLY A 413 -2.07 -21.19 -8.32
CA GLY A 413 -1.85 -20.77 -6.92
C GLY A 413 -3.07 -20.11 -6.26
N CYS A 414 -4.21 -19.93 -6.98
CA CYS A 414 -5.47 -19.50 -6.41
C CYS A 414 -6.51 -20.63 -6.55
N PRO A 415 -6.98 -21.22 -5.45
CA PRO A 415 -7.94 -22.33 -5.49
C PRO A 415 -9.38 -21.88 -5.77
N PHE A 416 -9.63 -20.58 -5.84
CA PHE A 416 -10.98 -20.03 -6.00
C PHE A 416 -11.24 -19.62 -7.45
N PRO A 417 -12.49 -19.79 -7.93
CA PRO A 417 -12.85 -19.37 -9.27
C PRO A 417 -12.87 -17.84 -9.39
N LEU A 418 -12.30 -17.33 -10.48
CA LEU A 418 -12.21 -15.92 -10.81
C LEU A 418 -12.95 -15.63 -12.11
N THR A 419 -13.39 -14.40 -12.30
CA THR A 419 -13.79 -13.89 -13.60
C THR A 419 -12.59 -13.26 -14.27
N VAL A 420 -12.33 -13.66 -15.52
CA VAL A 420 -11.23 -13.09 -16.33
C VAL A 420 -11.78 -12.52 -17.61
N ALA A 421 -11.20 -11.41 -18.05
CA ALA A 421 -11.50 -10.84 -19.36
C ALA A 421 -10.22 -10.64 -20.15
N LEU A 422 -10.23 -11.10 -21.40
CA LEU A 422 -9.18 -10.82 -22.35
C LEU A 422 -9.52 -9.53 -23.08
N GLU A 423 -8.69 -8.53 -22.87
CA GLU A 423 -8.69 -7.27 -23.59
C GLU A 423 -7.79 -7.41 -24.82
N ARG A 424 -8.24 -6.91 -25.96
CA ARG A 424 -7.40 -6.65 -27.13
C ARG A 424 -7.46 -5.18 -27.49
N PHE A 425 -6.31 -4.60 -27.80
CA PHE A 425 -6.24 -3.20 -28.22
C PHE A 425 -5.30 -3.06 -29.41
N LYS A 426 -5.68 -2.19 -30.33
CA LYS A 426 -4.96 -2.00 -31.58
C LYS A 426 -3.76 -1.08 -31.39
N VAL A 427 -2.57 -1.56 -31.75
CA VAL A 427 -1.33 -0.80 -31.76
C VAL A 427 -0.74 -0.86 -33.17
N GLY A 428 -0.89 0.19 -33.96
CA GLY A 428 -0.58 0.19 -35.37
C GLY A 428 -1.45 -0.80 -36.12
N ARG A 429 -0.83 -1.81 -36.80
CA ARG A 429 -1.54 -2.87 -37.55
C ARG A 429 -1.79 -4.14 -36.71
N ALA A 430 -1.26 -4.23 -35.52
CA ALA A 430 -1.33 -5.44 -34.68
C ALA A 430 -2.25 -5.24 -33.46
N TYR A 431 -2.79 -6.35 -32.93
CA TYR A 431 -3.46 -6.38 -31.66
C TYR A 431 -2.46 -6.78 -30.56
N LYS A 432 -2.44 -6.01 -29.48
CA LYS A 432 -1.87 -6.43 -28.19
C LYS A 432 -2.99 -6.93 -27.30
N TYR A 433 -2.63 -7.79 -26.35
CA TYR A 433 -3.57 -8.42 -25.45
C TYR A 433 -3.15 -8.20 -24.01
N ALA A 434 -4.13 -7.99 -23.14
CA ALA A 434 -3.98 -7.98 -21.69
C ALA A 434 -5.13 -8.78 -21.08
N THR A 435 -4.93 -9.28 -19.85
CA THR A 435 -5.98 -10.00 -19.14
C THR A 435 -6.31 -9.25 -17.86
N LEU A 436 -7.58 -8.90 -17.69
CA LEU A 436 -8.13 -8.40 -16.43
C LEU A 436 -8.65 -9.58 -15.61
N ILE A 437 -8.49 -9.48 -14.30
CA ILE A 437 -8.94 -10.45 -13.29
C ILE A 437 -9.83 -9.74 -12.28
N TYR A 438 -10.94 -10.37 -11.94
CA TYR A 438 -11.89 -9.84 -10.99
C TYR A 438 -12.57 -10.96 -10.18
N TYR A 439 -12.92 -10.63 -8.94
CA TYR A 439 -13.75 -11.47 -8.10
C TYR A 439 -14.85 -10.64 -7.43
N ARG A 440 -16.06 -11.17 -7.45
CA ARG A 440 -17.20 -10.65 -6.70
C ARG A 440 -18.11 -11.81 -6.30
N ASP A 441 -18.56 -11.82 -5.06
CA ASP A 441 -19.40 -12.91 -4.52
C ASP A 441 -20.73 -13.07 -5.27
N GLU A 442 -21.32 -11.97 -5.73
CA GLU A 442 -22.62 -11.97 -6.41
C GLU A 442 -22.54 -12.09 -7.95
N GLY A 443 -21.38 -12.36 -8.49
CA GLY A 443 -21.20 -12.67 -9.92
C GLY A 443 -21.55 -11.57 -10.92
N VAL A 444 -21.87 -10.36 -10.49
CA VAL A 444 -22.35 -9.30 -11.38
C VAL A 444 -21.33 -8.19 -11.51
N PHE A 445 -20.50 -8.27 -12.54
CA PHE A 445 -20.04 -7.05 -13.20
C PHE A 445 -21.15 -6.59 -14.15
N PRO A 446 -21.56 -5.34 -14.07
CA PRO A 446 -22.73 -4.91 -14.85
C PRO A 446 -22.50 -5.08 -16.36
N THR A 447 -21.36 -4.70 -16.89
CA THR A 447 -20.99 -4.91 -18.31
C THR A 447 -19.47 -4.82 -18.50
N LEU A 448 -18.93 -5.39 -19.58
CA LEU A 448 -17.50 -5.29 -19.89
C LEU A 448 -17.01 -3.85 -20.09
N PRO A 449 -17.76 -2.92 -20.71
CA PRO A 449 -17.38 -1.52 -20.77
C PRO A 449 -17.25 -0.87 -19.40
N VAL A 450 -18.19 -1.12 -18.48
CA VAL A 450 -18.13 -0.60 -17.12
C VAL A 450 -16.90 -1.15 -16.39
N TRP A 451 -16.63 -2.44 -16.49
CA TRP A 451 -15.41 -3.02 -15.89
C TRP A 451 -14.13 -2.40 -16.46
N PHE A 452 -14.05 -2.25 -17.78
CA PHE A 452 -12.91 -1.62 -18.43
C PHE A 452 -12.65 -0.20 -17.93
N HIS A 453 -13.68 0.64 -17.90
CA HIS A 453 -13.56 2.02 -17.43
C HIS A 453 -13.22 2.09 -15.96
N HIS A 454 -13.90 1.30 -15.12
CA HIS A 454 -13.67 1.26 -13.68
C HIS A 454 -12.23 0.81 -13.35
N TYR A 455 -11.71 -0.23 -14.04
CA TYR A 455 -10.31 -0.61 -13.86
C TYR A 455 -9.35 0.50 -14.30
N ASN A 456 -9.62 1.16 -15.43
CA ASN A 456 -8.74 2.20 -15.96
C ASN A 456 -8.76 3.50 -15.13
N GLU A 457 -9.76 3.72 -14.29
CA GLU A 457 -9.75 4.79 -13.28
C GLU A 457 -8.55 4.67 -12.33
N ARG A 458 -7.96 3.47 -12.15
CA ARG A 458 -6.70 3.28 -11.44
C ARG A 458 -5.57 4.18 -11.97
N GLN A 459 -5.58 4.52 -13.25
CA GLN A 459 -4.59 5.46 -13.81
C GLN A 459 -4.54 6.79 -13.06
N THR A 460 -5.57 7.09 -12.30
CA THR A 460 -5.59 8.27 -11.44
C THR A 460 -4.55 8.22 -10.33
N ILE A 461 -4.13 7.03 -9.83
CA ILE A 461 -3.05 6.94 -8.84
C ILE A 461 -1.70 7.35 -9.47
N GLU A 462 -1.49 7.04 -10.75
CA GLU A 462 -0.31 7.48 -11.50
C GLU A 462 -0.28 9.01 -11.65
N ALA A 463 -1.44 9.63 -11.91
CA ALA A 463 -1.56 11.09 -11.91
C ALA A 463 -1.28 11.68 -10.51
N GLY A 464 -1.71 11.03 -9.43
CA GLY A 464 -1.37 11.39 -8.07
C GLY A 464 0.12 11.26 -7.77
N ASN A 465 0.76 10.19 -8.23
CA ASN A 465 2.21 10.05 -8.11
C ASN A 465 2.97 11.15 -8.87
N LYS A 466 2.51 11.52 -10.08
CA LYS A 466 3.07 12.65 -10.84
C LYS A 466 2.89 13.97 -10.09
N GLU A 467 1.72 14.18 -9.47
CA GLU A 467 1.45 15.34 -8.64
C GLU A 467 2.39 15.41 -7.43
N MET A 468 2.56 14.30 -6.70
CA MET A 468 3.48 14.28 -5.55
C MET A 468 4.93 14.52 -5.97
N LYS A 469 5.34 14.03 -7.14
CA LYS A 469 6.67 14.29 -7.71
C LYS A 469 6.85 15.72 -8.21
N GLY A 470 5.83 16.31 -8.83
CA GLY A 470 5.92 17.61 -9.48
C GLY A 470 5.33 18.79 -8.70
N THR A 471 4.57 18.53 -7.61
CA THR A 471 4.01 19.57 -6.74
C THR A 471 4.70 19.64 -5.39
N PHE A 472 5.00 18.47 -4.80
CA PHE A 472 5.61 18.37 -3.48
C PHE A 472 7.06 17.83 -3.52
N PHE A 473 7.60 17.64 -4.70
CA PHE A 473 8.98 17.22 -4.97
C PHE A 473 9.47 16.03 -4.15
N VAL A 474 8.60 15.06 -3.89
CA VAL A 474 8.93 13.86 -3.10
C VAL A 474 10.14 13.09 -3.67
N GLN A 475 10.43 13.23 -4.96
CA GLN A 475 11.57 12.58 -5.61
C GLN A 475 12.93 13.22 -5.27
N HIS A 476 12.94 14.46 -4.76
CA HIS A 476 14.15 15.15 -4.33
C HIS A 476 14.34 14.89 -2.84
N LEU A 477 15.27 13.99 -2.51
CA LEU A 477 15.52 13.62 -1.12
C LEU A 477 16.16 14.78 -0.38
N MET A 478 15.47 15.30 0.63
CA MET A 478 15.87 16.45 1.45
C MET A 478 16.62 16.03 2.73
N SER A 479 16.79 14.73 2.96
CA SER A 479 17.56 14.17 4.06
C SER A 479 18.35 12.95 3.59
N ARG A 480 19.41 12.61 4.32
CA ARG A 480 20.22 11.40 4.08
C ARG A 480 19.96 10.30 5.12
N SER A 481 19.27 10.64 6.21
CA SER A 481 18.91 9.62 7.21
C SER A 481 17.66 8.84 6.82
N PRO A 482 17.57 7.54 7.13
CA PRO A 482 16.37 6.74 6.85
C PRO A 482 15.10 7.33 7.47
N ALA A 483 15.19 7.83 8.70
CA ALA A 483 14.08 8.48 9.39
C ALA A 483 13.66 9.78 8.70
N GLY A 484 14.63 10.64 8.32
CA GLY A 484 14.34 11.90 7.62
C GLY A 484 13.67 11.68 6.26
N ILE A 485 14.09 10.64 5.51
CA ILE A 485 13.46 10.27 4.23
C ILE A 485 12.02 9.79 4.46
N ARG A 486 11.78 8.96 5.47
CA ARG A 486 10.42 8.52 5.83
C ARG A 486 9.53 9.70 6.26
N LEU A 487 10.07 10.64 7.05
CA LEU A 487 9.35 11.86 7.42
C LEU A 487 8.97 12.70 6.20
N GLN A 488 9.85 12.83 5.20
CA GLN A 488 9.53 13.50 3.94
C GLN A 488 8.35 12.84 3.22
N VAL A 489 8.32 11.51 3.15
CA VAL A 489 7.21 10.77 2.54
C VAL A 489 5.90 11.00 3.29
N LEU A 490 5.92 10.90 4.63
CA LEU A 490 4.75 11.14 5.48
C LEU A 490 4.22 12.58 5.32
N PHE A 491 5.09 13.57 5.38
CA PHE A 491 4.69 14.97 5.21
C PHE A 491 4.22 15.29 3.78
N THR A 492 4.77 14.64 2.76
CA THR A 492 4.28 14.79 1.38
C THR A 492 2.87 14.21 1.22
N GLY A 493 2.61 13.03 1.80
CA GLY A 493 1.26 12.43 1.81
C GLY A 493 0.25 13.30 2.56
N LEU A 494 0.64 13.78 3.74
CA LEU A 494 -0.14 14.73 4.52
C LEU A 494 -0.43 16.02 3.74
N ALA A 495 0.60 16.64 3.13
CA ALA A 495 0.45 17.87 2.36
C ALA A 495 -0.54 17.69 1.20
N ALA A 496 -0.46 16.57 0.48
CA ALA A 496 -1.39 16.26 -0.60
C ALA A 496 -2.84 16.14 -0.12
N ASN A 497 -3.08 15.50 1.03
CA ASN A 497 -4.40 15.40 1.65
C ASN A 497 -4.87 16.74 2.23
N ALA A 498 -4.00 17.44 2.96
CA ALA A 498 -4.33 18.69 3.62
C ALA A 498 -4.68 19.80 2.62
N VAL A 499 -3.91 19.92 1.51
CA VAL A 499 -4.20 20.90 0.45
C VAL A 499 -5.58 20.65 -0.17
N ARG A 500 -5.99 19.39 -0.36
CA ARG A 500 -7.34 19.05 -0.85
C ARG A 500 -8.39 19.21 0.23
N GLY A 501 -8.13 18.71 1.43
CA GLY A 501 -9.04 18.75 2.56
C GLY A 501 -9.37 20.18 3.03
N CYS A 502 -8.46 21.15 2.83
CA CYS A 502 -8.71 22.54 3.18
C CYS A 502 -9.59 23.29 2.14
N VAL A 503 -9.79 22.77 0.92
CA VAL A 503 -10.56 23.46 -0.14
C VAL A 503 -11.99 23.81 0.29
N PRO A 504 -12.81 22.90 0.86
CA PRO A 504 -14.15 23.26 1.32
C PRO A 504 -14.13 24.32 2.44
N TRP A 505 -13.10 24.31 3.29
CA TRP A 505 -12.91 25.32 4.31
C TRP A 505 -12.52 26.67 3.70
N LEU A 506 -11.59 26.71 2.75
CA LEU A 506 -11.21 27.92 2.02
C LEU A 506 -12.37 28.54 1.24
N GLN A 507 -13.24 27.71 0.65
CA GLN A 507 -14.45 28.17 -0.03
C GLN A 507 -15.40 28.91 0.93
N ARG A 508 -15.54 28.41 2.15
CA ARG A 508 -16.33 29.10 3.19
C ARG A 508 -15.66 30.37 3.70
N CYS A 509 -14.32 30.40 3.72
CA CYS A 509 -13.54 31.58 4.12
C CYS A 509 -13.54 32.70 3.06
N ALA A 510 -13.93 32.43 1.82
CA ALA A 510 -13.92 33.36 0.71
C ALA A 510 -15.38 33.83 0.39
N PRO A 511 -15.85 34.94 0.93
CA PRO A 511 -17.23 35.37 0.73
C PRO A 511 -17.55 35.73 -0.74
N LYS A 512 -16.53 36.11 -1.52
CA LYS A 512 -16.64 36.43 -2.94
C LYS A 512 -15.45 35.82 -3.69
N PRO A 513 -15.48 34.50 -4.03
CA PRO A 513 -14.39 33.89 -4.77
C PRO A 513 -14.33 34.45 -6.20
N THR A 514 -13.13 34.82 -6.63
CA THR A 514 -12.88 35.17 -8.04
C THR A 514 -12.74 33.91 -8.89
N PRO A 515 -12.98 33.97 -10.23
CA PRO A 515 -12.78 32.83 -11.12
C PRO A 515 -11.36 32.27 -11.06
N LYS A 516 -10.35 33.12 -10.82
CA LYS A 516 -8.97 32.68 -10.65
C LYS A 516 -8.78 31.89 -9.36
N LEU A 517 -9.35 32.34 -8.24
CA LEU A 517 -9.30 31.60 -6.99
C LEU A 517 -10.02 30.25 -7.12
N THR A 518 -11.23 30.24 -7.69
CA THR A 518 -11.99 29.00 -7.92
C THR A 518 -11.18 27.99 -8.74
N ARG A 519 -10.49 28.46 -9.78
CA ARG A 519 -9.59 27.60 -10.58
C ARG A 519 -8.41 27.09 -9.77
N ALA A 520 -7.79 27.91 -8.93
CA ALA A 520 -6.67 27.52 -8.08
C ALA A 520 -7.10 26.49 -7.03
N LEU A 521 -8.29 26.66 -6.42
CA LEU A 521 -8.84 25.72 -5.45
C LEU A 521 -9.04 24.31 -6.03
N ASN A 522 -9.26 24.20 -7.34
CA ASN A 522 -9.41 22.91 -8.03
C ASN A 522 -8.05 22.30 -8.49
N SER A 523 -6.92 22.91 -8.14
CA SER A 523 -5.60 22.46 -8.57
C SER A 523 -4.57 22.54 -7.44
N PRO A 524 -4.19 21.42 -6.82
CA PRO A 524 -3.14 21.39 -5.79
C PRO A 524 -1.86 22.09 -6.24
N LYS A 525 -1.45 21.92 -7.50
CA LYS A 525 -0.28 22.61 -8.05
C LYS A 525 -0.43 24.12 -8.03
N GLN A 526 -1.60 24.66 -8.38
CA GLN A 526 -1.88 26.10 -8.33
C GLN A 526 -1.90 26.60 -6.88
N LEU A 527 -2.48 25.84 -5.96
CA LEU A 527 -2.50 26.19 -4.54
C LEU A 527 -1.10 26.25 -3.95
N VAL A 528 -0.24 25.26 -4.25
CA VAL A 528 1.10 25.15 -3.68
C VAL A 528 2.11 26.11 -4.37
N HIS A 529 2.19 26.11 -5.70
CA HIS A 529 3.24 26.89 -6.37
C HIS A 529 2.84 28.35 -6.65
N VAL A 530 1.55 28.64 -6.71
CA VAL A 530 1.09 30.00 -7.04
C VAL A 530 0.46 30.67 -5.82
N ALA A 531 -0.57 30.06 -5.22
CA ALA A 531 -1.31 30.72 -4.14
C ALA A 531 -0.54 30.73 -2.82
N ALA A 532 0.15 29.63 -2.48
CA ALA A 532 0.99 29.59 -1.27
C ALA A 532 2.12 30.63 -1.30
N ASN A 533 2.57 31.00 -2.49
CA ASN A 533 3.66 31.95 -2.72
C ASN A 533 3.17 33.30 -3.26
N ALA A 534 1.93 33.67 -3.01
CA ALA A 534 1.35 34.95 -3.41
C ALA A 534 1.42 35.98 -2.25
N ALA A 535 1.83 37.20 -2.57
CA ALA A 535 1.89 38.28 -1.58
C ALA A 535 0.49 38.62 -1.03
N ALA A 536 0.42 38.86 0.28
CA ALA A 536 -0.82 39.20 0.96
C ALA A 536 -0.58 40.07 2.21
N LEU A 537 -1.61 40.80 2.61
CA LEU A 537 -1.73 41.44 3.90
C LEU A 537 -2.48 40.54 4.87
N VAL A 538 -1.99 40.46 6.09
CA VAL A 538 -2.60 39.67 7.15
C VAL A 538 -2.94 40.59 8.33
N GLN A 539 -4.19 40.55 8.75
CA GLN A 539 -4.66 41.23 9.93
C GLN A 539 -5.22 40.19 10.90
N ARG A 540 -4.69 40.17 12.10
CA ARG A 540 -5.17 39.29 13.18
C ARG A 540 -6.04 40.10 14.11
N THR A 541 -7.19 39.55 14.45
CA THR A 541 -8.16 40.12 15.39
C THR A 541 -8.50 39.10 16.47
N LEU A 542 -9.21 39.51 17.51
CA LEU A 542 -9.72 38.58 18.53
C LEU A 542 -10.66 37.52 17.93
N CYS A 543 -11.28 37.83 16.80
CA CYS A 543 -12.26 36.97 16.16
C CYS A 543 -11.68 36.06 15.07
N GLY A 544 -10.40 36.21 14.70
CA GLY A 544 -9.76 35.42 13.64
C GLY A 544 -8.73 36.20 12.83
N THR A 545 -8.33 35.61 11.72
CA THR A 545 -7.32 36.17 10.82
C THR A 545 -7.99 36.53 9.48
N ALA A 546 -7.85 37.78 9.06
CA ALA A 546 -8.18 38.22 7.70
C ALA A 546 -6.90 38.24 6.85
N LEU A 547 -7.00 37.69 5.64
CA LEU A 547 -5.93 37.63 4.66
C LEU A 547 -6.42 38.24 3.37
N GLN A 548 -5.78 39.32 2.93
CA GLN A 548 -6.09 40.02 1.67
C GLN A 548 -4.91 39.88 0.72
N PHE A 549 -5.15 39.27 -0.44
CA PHE A 549 -4.11 39.15 -1.46
C PHE A 549 -3.78 40.52 -2.07
N ALA A 550 -2.48 40.76 -2.28
CA ALA A 550 -1.98 42.02 -2.84
C ALA A 550 -2.54 42.28 -4.25
N PRO A 551 -2.68 43.54 -4.67
CA PRO A 551 -3.23 43.93 -5.98
C PRO A 551 -2.43 43.37 -7.15
N ASP A 552 -1.11 43.26 -7.00
CA ASP A 552 -0.15 42.72 -7.98
C ASP A 552 0.00 41.20 -7.89
N SER A 553 -0.66 40.56 -6.92
CA SER A 553 -0.67 39.11 -6.78
C SER A 553 -1.51 38.43 -7.87
N PRO A 554 -1.36 37.10 -8.06
CA PRO A 554 -2.23 36.33 -8.95
C PRO A 554 -3.73 36.37 -8.58
N PHE A 555 -4.08 36.81 -7.36
CA PHE A 555 -5.43 36.82 -6.80
C PHE A 555 -5.90 38.20 -6.32
N PRO A 556 -5.81 39.25 -7.14
CA PRO A 556 -6.12 40.62 -6.72
C PRO A 556 -7.56 40.73 -6.19
N GLY A 557 -7.74 41.46 -5.08
CA GLY A 557 -9.05 41.71 -4.47
C GLY A 557 -9.67 40.50 -3.76
N VAL A 558 -8.97 39.36 -3.67
CA VAL A 558 -9.43 38.21 -2.89
C VAL A 558 -9.13 38.47 -1.42
N THR A 559 -10.14 38.33 -0.57
CA THR A 559 -10.01 38.35 0.89
C THR A 559 -10.53 37.04 1.45
N LEU A 560 -9.72 36.41 2.34
CA LEU A 560 -10.10 35.22 3.09
C LEU A 560 -10.26 35.59 4.55
N PHE A 561 -11.34 35.11 5.16
CA PHE A 561 -11.59 35.25 6.59
C PHE A 561 -11.38 33.90 7.25
N LEU A 562 -10.18 33.71 7.82
CA LEU A 562 -9.74 32.46 8.41
C LEU A 562 -10.21 32.38 9.86
N ALA A 563 -10.84 31.27 10.24
CA ALA A 563 -11.36 30.98 11.57
C ALA A 563 -12.59 31.81 12.04
N GLY A 564 -13.75 31.19 11.92
CA GLY A 564 -14.90 31.32 12.82
C GLY A 564 -15.58 32.68 13.01
N VAL A 565 -15.19 33.69 12.26
CA VAL A 565 -15.76 35.04 12.44
C VAL A 565 -17.10 35.12 11.70
N PRO A 566 -18.22 35.50 12.37
CA PRO A 566 -19.45 35.77 11.69
C PRO A 566 -19.27 36.89 10.66
N ALA A 567 -19.74 36.68 9.43
CA ALA A 567 -19.54 37.60 8.30
C ALA A 567 -19.99 39.06 8.57
N PHE A 568 -20.93 39.26 9.45
CA PHE A 568 -21.41 40.59 9.83
C PHE A 568 -20.44 41.41 10.69
N GLN A 569 -19.59 40.78 11.50
CA GLN A 569 -18.59 41.47 12.33
C GLN A 569 -17.40 42.01 11.54
N LEU A 570 -17.14 41.40 10.37
CA LEU A 570 -16.07 41.79 9.46
C LEU A 570 -16.41 42.94 8.53
N ALA A 571 -17.70 43.12 8.22
CA ALA A 571 -18.18 44.23 7.37
C ALA A 571 -17.93 45.59 7.99
N LEU A 572 -17.73 45.70 9.30
CA LEU A 572 -17.60 46.97 10.02
C LEU A 572 -16.17 47.52 10.04
N GLY A 573 -15.14 46.72 9.74
CA GLY A 573 -13.72 47.11 9.82
C GLY A 573 -12.97 47.24 8.50
N PHE A 574 -13.48 46.67 7.42
CA PHE A 574 -12.75 46.54 6.15
C PHE A 574 -13.24 47.42 4.99
N ASN A 575 -14.11 48.34 5.24
CA ASN A 575 -14.69 49.21 4.19
C ASN A 575 -13.81 50.41 3.77
N GLN A 576 -12.56 50.52 4.28
CA GLN A 576 -11.65 51.52 3.79
C GLN A 576 -10.69 50.92 2.74
N PRO A 577 -10.50 51.53 1.58
CA PRO A 577 -9.48 51.13 0.65
C PRO A 577 -8.10 51.40 1.29
N TYR A 578 -7.37 50.33 1.57
CA TYR A 578 -5.98 50.44 2.05
C TYR A 578 -5.08 50.86 0.87
N GLU A 579 -4.42 51.99 0.99
CA GLU A 579 -3.32 52.36 0.11
C GLU A 579 -2.10 51.49 0.51
N PHE A 580 -1.64 50.69 -0.42
CA PHE A 580 -0.37 49.96 -0.26
C PHE A 580 0.78 50.93 -0.33
N ALA A 581 1.52 51.09 0.73
CA ALA A 581 2.78 51.81 0.70
C ALA A 581 3.73 51.10 -0.27
N SER A 582 4.02 51.75 -1.38
CA SER A 582 5.09 51.35 -2.31
C SER A 582 6.42 51.51 -1.61
N GLY A 583 7.01 50.38 -1.16
CA GLY A 583 8.36 50.30 -0.62
C GLY A 583 9.20 49.36 -1.43
#